data_de0050a0f59eb14a266e1a64d3379166
#
_entry.id   de0050a0f59eb14a266e1a64d3379166
#
_cell.length_a   1.000
_cell.length_b   1.000
_cell.length_c   1.000
_cell.angle_alpha   90.00
_cell.angle_beta   90.00
_cell.angle_gamma   90.00
#
_symmetry.space_group_name_H-M   'P 1'
#
loop_
_entity.id
_entity.type
_entity.pdbx_description
1 polymer ?
#
loop_
_entity_poly.entity_id
_entity_poly.type
_entity_poly.pdbx_seq_one_letter_code
_entity_poly.pdbx_strand_id
1 'polypeptide(L)'
;MTSQVRMPAAKAGIDPATACAEIDLAAFRSNVSTLQRHASVPVMVIVKADGYGHGMLECAREARTAGAEWLGVATPTEALQLREAGDTGPLLAWLYGVDEDLAPLVAADVDLSAQSVDQIGRLVAAAAMTERRARVHLKIDTGLSRNGAPSYEWQQVCAIAADAEHSGAIEVVGIWSHLAAADEPGHPSVPLQIQAFQQAYEQARAAGLEPMLRHLSNSAGALVVPEARLDLVRVGIAAYGIDPAPGIAALAGVTLRPVMRLRAQLVNVKRISEGAGVSYGWTWTAQAPTTVGLVPLGYGDGIPRHAGNRALVGWSGTRVPIRGRICMDQFVVELGAGRVAEPGDDVIVFGPGDQGEPTAGEWAAWCDTIGYEIVTRIGTRVPRRYLHTSRGII
;
A
#
# COMPACT_ATOMS: atom_id res chain seq x y z
N MET A 1 -3.46 -17.89 -45.52
CA MET A 1 -3.98 -17.90 -44.13
C MET A 1 -3.41 -16.69 -43.41
N THR A 2 -4.18 -15.61 -43.37
CA THR A 2 -3.78 -14.35 -42.72
C THR A 2 -4.00 -14.48 -41.24
N SER A 3 -2.90 -14.49 -40.47
CA SER A 3 -2.95 -14.45 -39.02
C SER A 3 -3.43 -13.05 -38.57
N GLN A 4 -4.66 -12.94 -38.09
CA GLN A 4 -5.12 -11.76 -37.40
C GLN A 4 -4.36 -11.67 -36.08
N VAL A 5 -3.46 -10.70 -35.97
CA VAL A 5 -2.89 -10.25 -34.70
C VAL A 5 -4.05 -9.69 -33.89
N ARG A 6 -4.48 -10.43 -32.88
CA ARG A 6 -5.46 -9.96 -31.88
C ARG A 6 -4.77 -8.86 -31.06
N MET A 7 -5.11 -7.61 -31.36
CA MET A 7 -4.77 -6.50 -30.45
C MET A 7 -5.32 -6.84 -29.05
N PRO A 8 -4.56 -6.63 -27.97
CA PRO A 8 -5.12 -6.77 -26.63
C PRO A 8 -6.29 -5.81 -26.50
N ALA A 9 -7.45 -6.32 -26.07
CA ALA A 9 -8.62 -5.50 -25.81
C ALA A 9 -8.21 -4.36 -24.85
N ALA A 10 -8.46 -3.12 -25.27
CA ALA A 10 -8.31 -1.97 -24.37
C ALA A 10 -9.05 -2.30 -23.07
N LYS A 11 -8.38 -2.19 -21.93
CA LYS A 11 -9.02 -2.40 -20.62
C LYS A 11 -10.21 -1.46 -20.56
N ALA A 12 -11.43 -2.00 -20.48
CA ALA A 12 -12.64 -1.22 -20.32
C ALA A 12 -12.53 -0.44 -18.99
N GLY A 13 -12.29 0.85 -19.06
CA GLY A 13 -12.11 1.74 -17.94
C GLY A 13 -12.92 3.02 -18.10
N ILE A 14 -12.94 3.84 -17.08
CA ILE A 14 -13.52 5.18 -17.11
C ILE A 14 -12.61 6.07 -17.93
N ASP A 15 -13.19 7.01 -18.71
CA ASP A 15 -12.41 8.05 -19.39
C ASP A 15 -11.63 8.87 -18.35
N PRO A 16 -10.30 9.03 -18.47
CA PRO A 16 -9.49 9.82 -17.55
C PRO A 16 -9.94 11.29 -17.41
N ALA A 17 -10.62 11.84 -18.41
CA ALA A 17 -11.23 13.16 -18.32
C ALA A 17 -12.43 13.15 -17.36
N THR A 18 -13.20 12.06 -17.32
CA THR A 18 -14.39 11.92 -16.48
C THR A 18 -14.04 11.58 -15.03
N ALA A 19 -13.12 10.64 -14.78
CA ALA A 19 -12.60 10.36 -13.45
C ALA A 19 -11.21 9.69 -13.52
N CYS A 20 -10.33 10.04 -12.60
CA CYS A 20 -9.00 9.44 -12.48
C CYS A 20 -8.44 9.55 -11.05
N ALA A 21 -7.50 8.68 -10.74
CA ALA A 21 -6.61 8.82 -9.60
C ALA A 21 -5.34 9.55 -10.06
N GLU A 22 -5.18 10.78 -9.67
CA GLU A 22 -3.96 11.56 -9.89
C GLU A 22 -2.93 11.15 -8.84
N ILE A 23 -1.73 10.78 -9.29
CA ILE A 23 -0.63 10.28 -8.46
C ILE A 23 0.53 11.25 -8.53
N ASP A 24 0.79 11.97 -7.44
CA ASP A 24 1.90 12.91 -7.31
C ASP A 24 3.19 12.16 -6.96
N LEU A 25 3.96 11.81 -7.97
CA LEU A 25 5.22 11.08 -7.82
C LEU A 25 6.31 11.90 -7.11
N ALA A 26 6.25 13.24 -7.17
CA ALA A 26 7.19 14.08 -6.43
C ALA A 26 6.86 14.10 -4.92
N ALA A 27 5.58 14.09 -4.56
CA ALA A 27 5.16 13.91 -3.17
C ALA A 27 5.63 12.56 -2.64
N PHE A 28 5.46 11.48 -3.41
CA PHE A 28 5.96 10.15 -3.05
C PHE A 28 7.47 10.15 -2.79
N ARG A 29 8.27 10.69 -3.72
CA ARG A 29 9.73 10.83 -3.58
C ARG A 29 10.10 11.63 -2.33
N SER A 30 9.42 12.75 -2.09
CA SER A 30 9.64 13.59 -0.91
C SER A 30 9.36 12.85 0.40
N ASN A 31 8.26 12.07 0.45
CA ASN A 31 7.92 11.25 1.61
C ASN A 31 9.00 10.19 1.88
N VAL A 32 9.44 9.45 0.84
CA VAL A 32 10.50 8.45 0.97
C VAL A 32 11.77 9.09 1.53
N SER A 33 12.23 10.20 0.95
CA SER A 33 13.42 10.92 1.42
C SER A 33 13.27 11.44 2.86
N THR A 34 12.06 11.85 3.25
CA THR A 34 11.78 12.30 4.62
C THR A 34 11.84 11.13 5.61
N LEU A 35 11.28 9.98 5.24
CA LEU A 35 11.31 8.77 6.06
C LEU A 35 12.73 8.21 6.22
N GLN A 36 13.56 8.27 5.16
CA GLN A 36 14.98 7.90 5.25
C GLN A 36 15.75 8.77 6.25
N ARG A 37 15.61 10.10 6.13
CA ARG A 37 16.25 11.03 7.08
C ARG A 37 15.79 10.80 8.52
N HIS A 38 14.49 10.55 8.73
CA HIS A 38 13.92 10.33 10.05
C HIS A 38 14.38 8.98 10.65
N ALA A 39 14.35 7.90 9.87
CA ALA A 39 14.76 6.58 10.33
C ALA A 39 16.27 6.51 10.61
N SER A 40 17.10 7.24 9.85
CA SER A 40 18.57 7.26 9.93
C SER A 40 19.20 5.86 9.71
N VAL A 41 18.47 4.97 9.05
CA VAL A 41 18.89 3.64 8.61
C VAL A 41 18.33 3.38 7.21
N PRO A 42 18.85 2.40 6.45
CA PRO A 42 18.31 1.98 5.17
C PRO A 42 16.79 1.77 5.18
N VAL A 43 16.16 2.05 4.05
CA VAL A 43 14.71 1.94 3.90
C VAL A 43 14.35 0.94 2.81
N MET A 44 13.50 -0.03 3.16
CA MET A 44 12.76 -0.85 2.22
C MET A 44 11.41 -0.19 1.96
N VAL A 45 11.19 0.27 0.73
CA VAL A 45 9.88 0.80 0.32
C VAL A 45 8.99 -0.34 -0.15
N ILE A 46 7.80 -0.43 0.43
CA ILE A 46 6.84 -1.49 0.14
C ILE A 46 5.89 -1.02 -0.97
N VAL A 47 5.93 -1.73 -2.10
CA VAL A 47 5.16 -1.40 -3.31
C VAL A 47 4.13 -2.46 -3.71
N LYS A 48 3.81 -3.39 -2.82
CA LYS A 48 2.77 -4.43 -3.01
C LYS A 48 1.39 -3.85 -3.29
N ALA A 49 0.44 -4.69 -3.73
CA ALA A 49 -0.95 -4.34 -4.02
C ALA A 49 -1.04 -3.14 -4.99
N ASP A 50 -0.32 -3.24 -6.11
CA ASP A 50 -0.19 -2.18 -7.11
C ASP A 50 0.26 -0.85 -6.51
N GLY A 51 1.33 -0.88 -5.67
CA GLY A 51 1.80 0.31 -4.97
C GLY A 51 0.72 0.91 -4.06
N TYR A 52 0.02 0.08 -3.27
CA TYR A 52 -1.14 0.51 -2.47
C TYR A 52 -2.20 1.21 -3.33
N GLY A 53 -2.41 0.72 -4.56
CA GLY A 53 -3.34 1.30 -5.52
C GLY A 53 -2.82 2.52 -6.30
N HIS A 54 -1.56 2.91 -6.13
CA HIS A 54 -0.97 4.08 -6.78
C HIS A 54 -0.24 3.77 -8.10
N GLY A 55 -0.04 2.48 -8.43
CA GLY A 55 0.78 2.02 -9.55
C GLY A 55 2.15 1.55 -9.08
N MET A 56 2.35 0.23 -9.07
CA MET A 56 3.56 -0.40 -8.52
C MET A 56 4.84 0.02 -9.24
N LEU A 57 4.82 0.02 -10.56
CA LEU A 57 6.03 0.23 -11.37
C LEU A 57 6.55 1.66 -11.24
N GLU A 58 5.66 2.64 -11.30
CA GLU A 58 5.99 4.06 -11.16
C GLU A 58 6.48 4.38 -9.76
N CYS A 59 5.79 3.87 -8.74
CA CYS A 59 6.22 4.04 -7.35
C CYS A 59 7.57 3.36 -7.07
N ALA A 60 7.82 2.18 -7.65
CA ALA A 60 9.11 1.50 -7.52
C ALA A 60 10.26 2.32 -8.12
N ARG A 61 10.09 2.85 -9.34
CA ARG A 61 11.09 3.72 -9.99
C ARG A 61 11.36 4.98 -9.16
N GLU A 62 10.31 5.61 -8.64
CA GLU A 62 10.44 6.80 -7.81
C GLU A 62 11.07 6.48 -6.44
N ALA A 63 10.79 5.32 -5.84
CA ALA A 63 11.46 4.87 -4.62
C ALA A 63 12.96 4.73 -4.85
N ARG A 64 13.37 4.08 -5.95
CA ARG A 64 14.80 3.95 -6.33
C ARG A 64 15.43 5.33 -6.58
N THR A 65 14.74 6.21 -7.27
CA THR A 65 15.20 7.60 -7.52
C THR A 65 15.37 8.39 -6.21
N ALA A 66 14.51 8.12 -5.22
CA ALA A 66 14.63 8.71 -3.88
C ALA A 66 15.77 8.12 -3.05
N GLY A 67 16.45 7.08 -3.53
CA GLY A 67 17.56 6.40 -2.85
C GLY A 67 17.10 5.23 -1.96
N ALA A 68 15.90 4.67 -2.16
CA ALA A 68 15.50 3.45 -1.45
C ALA A 68 16.41 2.28 -1.84
N GLU A 69 17.11 1.73 -0.87
CA GLU A 69 18.02 0.61 -1.10
C GLU A 69 17.27 -0.67 -1.43
N TRP A 70 16.13 -0.88 -0.81
CA TRP A 70 15.30 -2.07 -0.93
C TRP A 70 13.90 -1.74 -1.42
N LEU A 71 13.34 -2.67 -2.20
CA LEU A 71 11.89 -2.75 -2.42
C LEU A 71 11.35 -4.02 -1.76
N GLY A 72 10.04 -3.97 -1.41
CA GLY A 72 9.35 -5.12 -0.85
C GLY A 72 7.97 -5.29 -1.46
N VAL A 73 7.66 -6.53 -1.83
CA VAL A 73 6.36 -6.93 -2.39
C VAL A 73 5.80 -8.15 -1.67
N ALA A 74 4.51 -8.40 -1.81
CA ALA A 74 3.91 -9.54 -1.18
C ALA A 74 4.13 -10.83 -1.98
N THR A 75 3.88 -10.80 -3.29
CA THR A 75 3.73 -11.99 -4.12
C THR A 75 4.86 -12.17 -5.14
N PRO A 76 5.10 -13.43 -5.58
CA PRO A 76 6.01 -13.74 -6.70
C PRO A 76 5.71 -12.95 -7.98
N THR A 77 4.43 -12.85 -8.33
CA THR A 77 4.01 -12.13 -9.54
C THR A 77 4.40 -10.66 -9.49
N GLU A 78 4.21 -9.98 -8.35
CA GLU A 78 4.64 -8.59 -8.17
C GLU A 78 6.16 -8.45 -8.32
N ALA A 79 6.93 -9.37 -7.75
CA ALA A 79 8.40 -9.36 -7.85
C ALA A 79 8.88 -9.53 -9.30
N LEU A 80 8.34 -10.52 -10.01
CA LEU A 80 8.70 -10.77 -11.41
C LEU A 80 8.31 -9.61 -12.32
N GLN A 81 7.14 -8.97 -12.09
CA GLN A 81 6.75 -7.78 -12.84
C GLN A 81 7.73 -6.61 -12.64
N LEU A 82 8.26 -6.42 -11.44
CA LEU A 82 9.29 -5.40 -11.19
C LEU A 82 10.59 -5.74 -11.95
N ARG A 83 11.01 -7.00 -11.94
CA ARG A 83 12.19 -7.44 -12.69
C ARG A 83 12.02 -7.29 -14.20
N GLU A 84 10.88 -7.68 -14.74
CA GLU A 84 10.52 -7.47 -16.15
C GLU A 84 10.51 -5.98 -16.54
N ALA A 85 10.11 -5.11 -15.61
CA ALA A 85 10.13 -3.66 -15.80
C ALA A 85 11.53 -3.02 -15.64
N GLY A 86 12.57 -3.84 -15.39
CA GLY A 86 13.98 -3.43 -15.35
C GLY A 86 14.50 -3.03 -13.97
N ASP A 87 13.77 -3.27 -12.86
CA ASP A 87 14.34 -3.10 -11.52
C ASP A 87 15.38 -4.20 -11.25
N THR A 88 16.60 -3.83 -10.88
CA THR A 88 17.71 -4.74 -10.58
C THR A 88 18.23 -4.65 -9.16
N GLY A 89 17.67 -3.74 -8.35
CA GLY A 89 18.09 -3.55 -6.96
C GLY A 89 17.55 -4.64 -6.01
N PRO A 90 18.00 -4.66 -4.75
CA PRO A 90 17.50 -5.58 -3.74
C PRO A 90 15.98 -5.56 -3.62
N LEU A 91 15.34 -6.75 -3.67
CA LEU A 91 13.89 -6.92 -3.72
C LEU A 91 13.48 -8.13 -2.90
N LEU A 92 12.62 -7.93 -1.90
CA LEU A 92 12.09 -9.00 -1.05
C LEU A 92 10.63 -9.31 -1.39
N ALA A 93 10.31 -10.61 -1.60
CA ALA A 93 8.96 -11.15 -1.66
C ALA A 93 8.71 -12.11 -0.49
N TRP A 94 7.50 -12.09 0.14
CA TRP A 94 7.30 -12.81 1.39
C TRP A 94 6.06 -13.67 1.48
N LEU A 95 5.22 -13.74 0.46
CA LEU A 95 3.97 -14.52 0.50
C LEU A 95 3.83 -15.31 -0.80
N TYR A 96 4.04 -16.62 -0.71
CA TYR A 96 3.92 -17.54 -1.84
C TYR A 96 3.24 -18.85 -1.41
N GLY A 97 2.56 -19.47 -2.37
CA GLY A 97 1.80 -20.70 -2.15
C GLY A 97 2.68 -21.93 -1.91
N VAL A 98 2.06 -22.98 -1.39
CA VAL A 98 2.77 -24.24 -1.10
C VAL A 98 3.31 -24.93 -2.36
N ASP A 99 2.63 -24.76 -3.49
CA ASP A 99 3.01 -25.33 -4.79
C ASP A 99 3.63 -24.30 -5.75
N GLU A 100 3.95 -23.10 -5.26
CA GLU A 100 4.54 -22.03 -6.07
C GLU A 100 5.93 -22.46 -6.56
N ASP A 101 6.22 -22.31 -7.84
CA ASP A 101 7.57 -22.49 -8.38
C ASP A 101 8.46 -21.32 -7.99
N LEU A 102 9.48 -21.57 -7.16
CA LEU A 102 10.40 -20.55 -6.67
C LEU A 102 11.63 -20.37 -7.59
N ALA A 103 11.88 -21.29 -8.53
CA ALA A 103 13.03 -21.21 -9.41
C ALA A 103 13.08 -19.91 -10.25
N PRO A 104 11.99 -19.40 -10.83
CA PRO A 104 11.99 -18.11 -11.55
C PRO A 104 12.40 -16.93 -10.67
N LEU A 105 12.05 -16.94 -9.37
CA LEU A 105 12.40 -15.87 -8.44
C LEU A 105 13.87 -15.90 -8.07
N VAL A 106 14.41 -17.10 -7.80
CA VAL A 106 15.84 -17.30 -7.55
C VAL A 106 16.65 -16.91 -8.79
N ALA A 107 16.23 -17.33 -9.99
CA ALA A 107 16.85 -16.95 -11.25
C ALA A 107 16.85 -15.42 -11.49
N ALA A 108 15.81 -14.74 -11.03
CA ALA A 108 15.63 -13.29 -11.14
C ALA A 108 16.27 -12.50 -9.99
N ASP A 109 17.05 -13.15 -9.11
CA ASP A 109 17.71 -12.52 -7.96
C ASP A 109 16.74 -11.80 -7.01
N VAL A 110 15.61 -12.45 -6.70
CA VAL A 110 14.62 -11.99 -5.72
C VAL A 110 14.90 -12.64 -4.38
N ASP A 111 15.02 -11.85 -3.33
CA ASP A 111 15.12 -12.36 -1.96
C ASP A 111 13.76 -12.90 -1.52
N LEU A 112 13.75 -14.06 -0.86
CA LEU A 112 12.53 -14.72 -0.45
C LEU A 112 12.49 -14.89 1.07
N SER A 113 11.30 -14.66 1.64
CA SER A 113 11.09 -14.92 3.06
C SER A 113 10.82 -16.39 3.33
N ALA A 114 11.46 -16.98 4.35
CA ALA A 114 11.15 -18.32 4.82
C ALA A 114 10.87 -18.34 6.32
N GLN A 115 9.90 -19.16 6.75
CA GLN A 115 9.49 -19.32 8.15
C GLN A 115 9.32 -20.78 8.56
N SER A 116 9.70 -21.74 7.72
CA SER A 116 9.61 -23.15 8.05
C SER A 116 10.72 -23.96 7.38
N VAL A 117 10.98 -25.14 7.92
CA VAL A 117 11.94 -26.11 7.34
C VAL A 117 11.54 -26.49 5.91
N ASP A 118 10.24 -26.66 5.65
CA ASP A 118 9.72 -26.96 4.31
C ASP A 118 10.06 -25.86 3.30
N GLN A 119 9.84 -24.60 3.67
CA GLN A 119 10.16 -23.48 2.77
C GLN A 119 11.67 -23.38 2.50
N ILE A 120 12.52 -23.63 3.49
CA ILE A 120 13.98 -23.70 3.26
C ILE A 120 14.30 -24.82 2.29
N GLY A 121 13.71 -26.02 2.46
CA GLY A 121 13.91 -27.15 1.54
C GLY A 121 13.51 -26.83 0.10
N ARG A 122 12.41 -26.10 -0.10
CA ARG A 122 11.95 -25.64 -1.42
C ARG A 122 12.92 -24.62 -2.04
N LEU A 123 13.49 -23.72 -1.23
CA LEU A 123 14.48 -22.75 -1.70
C LEU A 123 15.80 -23.44 -2.08
N VAL A 124 16.22 -24.46 -1.34
CA VAL A 124 17.36 -25.31 -1.70
C VAL A 124 17.10 -26.03 -3.04
N ALA A 125 15.92 -26.59 -3.25
CA ALA A 125 15.53 -27.22 -4.52
C ALA A 125 15.55 -26.21 -5.68
N ALA A 126 15.00 -25.01 -5.48
CA ALA A 126 15.00 -23.93 -6.49
C ALA A 126 16.43 -23.47 -6.81
N ALA A 127 17.29 -23.37 -5.81
CA ALA A 127 18.72 -23.05 -5.99
C ALA A 127 19.43 -24.09 -6.86
N ALA A 128 19.17 -25.38 -6.60
CA ALA A 128 19.74 -26.47 -7.40
C ALA A 128 19.25 -26.46 -8.85
N MET A 129 17.97 -26.13 -9.09
CA MET A 129 17.40 -26.03 -10.44
C MET A 129 17.97 -24.89 -11.26
N THR A 130 18.37 -23.80 -10.60
CA THR A 130 18.84 -22.57 -11.26
C THR A 130 20.35 -22.44 -11.27
N GLU A 131 21.07 -23.34 -10.59
CA GLU A 131 22.52 -23.23 -10.32
C GLU A 131 22.90 -21.88 -9.68
N ARG A 132 21.95 -21.29 -8.90
CA ARG A 132 22.12 -20.00 -8.22
C ARG A 132 21.80 -20.16 -6.75
N ARG A 133 22.54 -19.44 -5.91
CA ARG A 133 22.29 -19.37 -4.48
C ARG A 133 20.99 -18.62 -4.23
N ALA A 134 20.05 -19.20 -3.47
CA ALA A 134 18.82 -18.50 -3.10
C ALA A 134 19.07 -17.55 -1.92
N ARG A 135 18.64 -16.29 -2.05
CA ARG A 135 18.77 -15.26 -1.01
C ARG A 135 17.54 -15.30 -0.13
N VAL A 136 17.73 -15.40 1.19
CA VAL A 136 16.67 -15.73 2.14
C VAL A 136 16.61 -14.74 3.30
N HIS A 137 15.41 -14.28 3.65
CA HIS A 137 15.11 -13.60 4.90
C HIS A 137 14.30 -14.51 5.81
N LEU A 138 14.89 -14.96 6.91
CA LEU A 138 14.20 -15.82 7.88
C LEU A 138 13.20 -14.99 8.70
N LYS A 139 11.97 -15.46 8.79
CA LYS A 139 10.90 -14.77 9.51
C LYS A 139 10.53 -15.49 10.79
N ILE A 140 10.65 -14.78 11.91
CA ILE A 140 10.16 -15.22 13.23
C ILE A 140 8.82 -14.57 13.56
N ASP A 141 7.90 -15.30 14.17
CA ASP A 141 6.72 -14.74 14.81
C ASP A 141 7.07 -14.30 16.24
N THR A 142 7.05 -13.01 16.47
CA THR A 142 7.33 -12.41 17.76
C THR A 142 6.06 -12.03 18.53
N GLY A 143 4.88 -12.44 18.05
CA GLY A 143 3.62 -12.20 18.76
C GLY A 143 2.51 -11.53 17.93
N LEU A 144 2.68 -11.35 16.62
CA LEU A 144 1.56 -10.94 15.75
C LEU A 144 0.64 -12.12 15.41
N SER A 145 1.17 -13.36 15.46
CA SER A 145 0.44 -14.62 15.23
C SER A 145 -0.24 -14.70 13.86
N ARG A 146 0.37 -14.09 12.85
CA ARG A 146 -0.15 -14.07 11.47
C ARG A 146 0.73 -14.88 10.52
N ASN A 147 2.05 -14.75 10.63
CA ASN A 147 3.05 -15.38 9.77
C ASN A 147 4.43 -15.26 10.45
N GLY A 148 5.30 -16.24 10.24
CA GLY A 148 6.61 -16.38 10.86
C GLY A 148 6.75 -17.73 11.55
N ALA A 149 7.97 -18.23 11.74
CA ALA A 149 8.24 -19.43 12.50
C ALA A 149 7.79 -19.22 13.96
N PRO A 150 7.03 -20.11 14.55
CA PRO A 150 6.74 -20.02 15.98
C PRO A 150 8.02 -20.25 16.80
N SER A 151 8.08 -19.69 18.00
CA SER A 151 9.30 -19.70 18.82
C SER A 151 9.81 -21.12 19.12
N TYR A 152 8.90 -22.10 19.24
CA TYR A 152 9.25 -23.50 19.50
C TYR A 152 9.86 -24.24 18.29
N GLU A 153 9.69 -23.73 17.08
CA GLU A 153 10.31 -24.27 15.83
C GLU A 153 11.53 -23.47 15.40
N TRP A 154 11.73 -22.27 15.97
CA TRP A 154 12.74 -21.32 15.48
C TRP A 154 14.17 -21.89 15.48
N GLN A 155 14.55 -22.61 16.53
CA GLN A 155 15.89 -23.22 16.61
C GLN A 155 16.10 -24.24 15.49
N GLN A 156 15.08 -25.05 15.16
CA GLN A 156 15.14 -26.01 14.07
C GLN A 156 15.25 -25.30 12.71
N VAL A 157 14.46 -24.23 12.51
CA VAL A 157 14.54 -23.42 11.29
C VAL A 157 15.94 -22.83 11.12
N CYS A 158 16.54 -22.29 12.18
CA CYS A 158 17.89 -21.75 12.15
C CYS A 158 18.94 -22.82 11.84
N ALA A 159 18.85 -24.01 12.44
CA ALA A 159 19.79 -25.09 12.20
C ALA A 159 19.77 -25.55 10.74
N ILE A 160 18.57 -25.79 10.19
CA ILE A 160 18.42 -26.21 8.79
C ILE A 160 18.85 -25.10 7.82
N ALA A 161 18.58 -23.83 8.15
CA ALA A 161 19.08 -22.71 7.35
C ALA A 161 20.61 -22.61 7.35
N ALA A 162 21.25 -22.84 8.50
CA ALA A 162 22.71 -22.84 8.62
C ALA A 162 23.35 -23.99 7.81
N ASP A 163 22.78 -25.20 7.85
CA ASP A 163 23.24 -26.32 7.04
C ASP A 163 23.11 -26.01 5.54
N ALA A 164 21.97 -25.43 5.12
CA ALA A 164 21.74 -25.03 3.73
C ALA A 164 22.68 -23.89 3.27
N GLU A 165 22.99 -22.96 4.15
CA GLU A 165 23.96 -21.89 3.89
C GLU A 165 25.38 -22.44 3.78
N HIS A 166 25.78 -23.33 4.69
CA HIS A 166 27.09 -23.99 4.65
C HIS A 166 27.30 -24.82 3.38
N SER A 167 26.24 -25.47 2.87
CA SER A 167 26.27 -26.20 1.59
C SER A 167 26.38 -25.26 0.37
N GLY A 168 26.19 -23.95 0.53
CA GLY A 168 26.18 -22.96 -0.54
C GLY A 168 24.85 -22.85 -1.30
N ALA A 169 23.80 -23.58 -0.90
CA ALA A 169 22.50 -23.54 -1.57
C ALA A 169 21.73 -22.24 -1.31
N ILE A 170 21.83 -21.69 -0.10
CA ILE A 170 21.17 -20.43 0.24
C ILE A 170 22.15 -19.42 0.85
N GLU A 171 21.74 -18.17 0.94
CA GLU A 171 22.36 -17.11 1.71
C GLU A 171 21.32 -16.49 2.63
N VAL A 172 21.52 -16.52 3.95
CA VAL A 172 20.63 -15.89 4.91
C VAL A 172 20.98 -14.41 5.01
N VAL A 173 20.32 -13.59 4.20
CA VAL A 173 20.55 -12.14 4.10
C VAL A 173 20.05 -11.41 5.34
N GLY A 174 18.92 -11.86 5.90
CA GLY A 174 18.32 -11.15 7.03
C GLY A 174 17.39 -12.00 7.90
N ILE A 175 17.12 -11.44 9.08
CA ILE A 175 16.08 -11.94 9.99
C ILE A 175 15.06 -10.83 10.19
N TRP A 176 13.77 -11.19 10.22
CA TRP A 176 12.72 -10.21 10.33
C TRP A 176 11.47 -10.69 11.06
N SER A 177 10.70 -9.71 11.53
CA SER A 177 9.37 -9.92 12.09
C SER A 177 8.46 -8.72 11.76
N HIS A 178 7.30 -8.64 12.41
CA HIS A 178 6.34 -7.56 12.21
C HIS A 178 5.67 -7.17 13.51
N LEU A 179 5.66 -5.87 13.81
CA LEU A 179 5.03 -5.33 15.00
C LEU A 179 3.50 -5.38 14.88
N ALA A 180 2.83 -5.74 15.95
CA ALA A 180 1.38 -5.90 16.01
C ALA A 180 0.65 -4.56 16.19
N ALA A 181 1.21 -3.67 17.01
CA ALA A 181 0.55 -2.43 17.44
C ALA A 181 1.55 -1.26 17.56
N ALA A 182 2.44 -1.10 16.55
CA ALA A 182 3.37 0.04 16.52
C ALA A 182 2.67 1.39 16.29
N ASP A 183 1.45 1.36 15.80
CA ASP A 183 0.55 2.49 15.58
C ASP A 183 -0.27 2.87 16.83
N GLU A 184 -0.09 2.15 17.93
CA GLU A 184 -0.66 2.44 19.24
C GLU A 184 0.48 2.76 20.23
N PRO A 185 0.91 4.02 20.38
CA PRO A 185 2.01 4.40 21.25
C PRO A 185 1.81 3.92 22.69
N GLY A 186 2.82 3.21 23.22
CA GLY A 186 2.76 2.64 24.58
C GLY A 186 2.08 1.27 24.68
N HIS A 187 1.63 0.67 23.57
CA HIS A 187 1.04 -0.66 23.59
C HIS A 187 2.05 -1.70 24.09
N PRO A 188 1.68 -2.56 25.07
CA PRO A 188 2.62 -3.46 25.76
C PRO A 188 3.23 -4.55 24.85
N SER A 189 2.62 -4.86 23.71
CA SER A 189 3.18 -5.82 22.76
C SER A 189 4.49 -5.37 22.13
N VAL A 190 4.72 -4.06 22.00
CA VAL A 190 5.90 -3.53 21.30
C VAL A 190 7.20 -3.92 22.00
N PRO A 191 7.43 -3.61 23.29
CA PRO A 191 8.66 -4.03 23.98
C PRO A 191 8.78 -5.56 24.08
N LEU A 192 7.69 -6.30 24.23
CA LEU A 192 7.71 -7.76 24.25
C LEU A 192 8.16 -8.34 22.90
N GLN A 193 7.68 -7.80 21.79
CA GLN A 193 8.09 -8.23 20.46
C GLN A 193 9.55 -7.87 20.14
N ILE A 194 10.05 -6.72 20.60
CA ILE A 194 11.46 -6.33 20.45
C ILE A 194 12.34 -7.31 21.23
N GLN A 195 11.98 -7.65 22.47
CA GLN A 195 12.71 -8.62 23.28
C GLN A 195 12.71 -10.02 22.63
N ALA A 196 11.54 -10.50 22.18
CA ALA A 196 11.43 -11.79 21.50
C ALA A 196 12.26 -11.83 20.20
N PHE A 197 12.29 -10.73 19.45
CA PHE A 197 13.09 -10.60 18.25
C PHE A 197 14.59 -10.66 18.54
N GLN A 198 15.05 -9.97 19.59
CA GLN A 198 16.45 -10.01 20.02
C GLN A 198 16.87 -11.44 20.41
N GLN A 199 16.06 -12.13 21.20
CA GLN A 199 16.32 -13.53 21.57
C GLN A 199 16.37 -14.46 20.34
N ALA A 200 15.46 -14.27 19.38
CA ALA A 200 15.46 -15.04 18.13
C ALA A 200 16.73 -14.78 17.30
N TYR A 201 17.19 -13.54 17.23
CA TYR A 201 18.43 -13.18 16.55
C TYR A 201 19.66 -13.86 17.23
N GLU A 202 19.75 -13.86 18.55
CA GLU A 202 20.81 -14.53 19.29
C GLU A 202 20.82 -16.05 19.06
N GLN A 203 19.64 -16.67 18.98
CA GLN A 203 19.50 -18.10 18.66
C GLN A 203 20.00 -18.40 17.22
N ALA A 204 19.68 -17.54 16.27
CA ALA A 204 20.17 -17.70 14.89
C ALA A 204 21.70 -17.57 14.81
N ARG A 205 22.28 -16.63 15.55
CA ARG A 205 23.73 -16.50 15.69
C ARG A 205 24.37 -17.73 16.32
N ALA A 206 23.75 -18.28 17.36
CA ALA A 206 24.22 -19.50 18.02
C ALA A 206 24.15 -20.74 17.09
N ALA A 207 23.25 -20.75 16.12
CA ALA A 207 23.19 -21.78 15.07
C ALA A 207 24.25 -21.61 13.96
N GLY A 208 25.09 -20.55 14.01
CA GLY A 208 26.14 -20.28 13.05
C GLY A 208 25.75 -19.34 11.90
N LEU A 209 24.55 -18.76 11.92
CA LEU A 209 24.12 -17.78 10.93
C LEU A 209 24.70 -16.38 11.24
N GLU A 210 25.07 -15.64 10.20
CA GLU A 210 25.56 -14.26 10.29
C GLU A 210 24.75 -13.29 9.40
N PRO A 211 23.43 -13.16 9.61
CA PRO A 211 22.59 -12.34 8.76
C PRO A 211 23.00 -10.87 8.89
N MET A 212 23.13 -10.19 7.73
CA MET A 212 23.54 -8.79 7.66
C MET A 212 22.42 -7.83 8.08
N LEU A 213 21.15 -8.23 7.95
CA LEU A 213 20.00 -7.37 8.13
C LEU A 213 19.05 -7.89 9.21
N ARG A 214 18.71 -7.01 10.14
CA ARG A 214 17.61 -7.20 11.08
C ARG A 214 16.54 -6.17 10.77
N HIS A 215 15.31 -6.59 10.50
CA HIS A 215 14.26 -5.64 10.18
C HIS A 215 12.94 -6.00 10.85
N LEU A 216 12.47 -5.12 11.74
CA LEU A 216 11.26 -5.31 12.54
C LEU A 216 10.19 -4.25 12.22
N SER A 217 10.57 -2.98 12.12
CA SER A 217 9.67 -1.84 11.97
C SER A 217 8.90 -1.85 10.65
N ASN A 218 7.59 -1.59 10.75
CA ASN A 218 6.72 -1.12 9.67
C ASN A 218 6.72 0.43 9.64
N SER A 219 5.79 1.06 8.88
CA SER A 219 5.71 2.53 8.79
C SER A 219 5.57 3.21 10.16
N ALA A 220 4.69 2.71 11.02
CA ALA A 220 4.50 3.26 12.38
C ALA A 220 5.75 3.05 13.23
N GLY A 221 6.31 1.84 13.25
CA GLY A 221 7.54 1.54 13.98
C GLY A 221 8.71 2.40 13.52
N ALA A 222 8.86 2.64 12.23
CA ALA A 222 9.88 3.53 11.69
C ALA A 222 9.73 4.97 12.19
N LEU A 223 8.50 5.44 12.39
CA LEU A 223 8.20 6.79 12.86
C LEU A 223 8.41 6.91 14.37
N VAL A 224 7.82 6.02 15.20
CA VAL A 224 7.67 6.26 16.65
C VAL A 224 8.28 5.20 17.56
N VAL A 225 8.98 4.17 17.01
CA VAL A 225 9.66 3.13 17.79
C VAL A 225 11.14 3.05 17.40
N PRO A 226 11.99 3.99 17.86
CA PRO A 226 13.43 4.02 17.49
C PRO A 226 14.16 2.71 17.74
N GLU A 227 13.85 2.01 18.81
CA GLU A 227 14.49 0.76 19.24
C GLU A 227 14.20 -0.40 18.27
N ALA A 228 13.15 -0.30 17.45
CA ALA A 228 12.79 -1.31 16.45
C ALA A 228 13.30 -1.02 15.05
N ARG A 229 14.02 0.09 14.81
CA ARG A 229 14.53 0.46 13.49
C ARG A 229 15.60 -0.51 13.01
N LEU A 230 16.50 -0.91 13.88
CA LEU A 230 17.57 -1.89 13.64
C LEU A 230 18.41 -1.53 12.41
N ASP A 231 18.63 -2.50 11.48
CA ASP A 231 19.47 -2.31 10.31
C ASP A 231 18.69 -1.83 9.08
N LEU A 232 17.36 -2.00 9.07
CA LEU A 232 16.49 -1.68 7.94
C LEU A 232 15.03 -1.48 8.41
N VAL A 233 14.38 -0.40 7.97
CA VAL A 233 12.94 -0.19 8.19
C VAL A 233 12.15 -0.45 6.92
N ARG A 234 10.87 -0.91 7.08
CA ARG A 234 9.97 -1.21 5.97
C ARG A 234 8.83 -0.20 5.96
N VAL A 235 8.90 0.76 5.05
CA VAL A 235 7.87 1.80 4.93
C VAL A 235 6.92 1.47 3.77
N GLY A 236 5.65 1.34 4.12
CA GLY A 236 4.55 1.20 3.17
C GLY A 236 3.74 2.47 3.14
N ILE A 237 2.63 2.50 3.85
CA ILE A 237 1.61 3.56 3.78
C ILE A 237 2.17 4.98 3.98
N ALA A 238 3.18 5.14 4.84
CA ALA A 238 3.80 6.45 5.06
C ALA A 238 4.51 7.00 3.81
N ALA A 239 5.07 6.13 2.96
CA ALA A 239 5.65 6.55 1.67
C ALA A 239 4.59 7.14 0.74
N TYR A 240 3.34 6.68 0.85
CA TYR A 240 2.20 7.21 0.09
C TYR A 240 1.54 8.42 0.74
N GLY A 241 2.15 8.97 1.79
CA GLY A 241 1.71 10.20 2.42
C GLY A 241 0.50 10.06 3.35
N ILE A 242 0.19 8.84 3.76
CA ILE A 242 -0.91 8.54 4.67
C ILE A 242 -0.36 8.19 6.04
N ASP A 243 -0.90 8.83 7.06
CA ASP A 243 -0.54 8.53 8.45
C ASP A 243 -0.90 7.07 8.79
N PRO A 244 0.02 6.26 9.33
CA PRO A 244 -0.27 4.87 9.72
C PRO A 244 -1.45 4.71 10.66
N ALA A 245 -1.60 5.64 11.61
CA ALA A 245 -2.78 5.89 12.40
C ALA A 245 -2.86 7.39 12.71
N PRO A 246 -4.04 7.93 13.05
CA PRO A 246 -4.21 9.36 13.26
C PRO A 246 -3.21 9.93 14.29
N GLY A 247 -2.37 10.86 13.86
CA GLY A 247 -1.42 11.59 14.72
C GLY A 247 -0.02 10.95 14.86
N ILE A 248 0.24 9.77 14.31
CA ILE A 248 1.56 9.10 14.43
C ILE A 248 2.66 9.91 13.74
N ALA A 249 2.42 10.42 12.54
CA ALA A 249 3.39 11.26 11.83
C ALA A 249 3.67 12.57 12.60
N ALA A 250 2.63 13.19 13.15
CA ALA A 250 2.76 14.39 13.98
C ALA A 250 3.54 14.14 15.27
N LEU A 251 3.29 13.00 15.93
CA LEU A 251 4.05 12.57 17.12
C LEU A 251 5.55 12.39 16.80
N ALA A 252 5.87 11.91 15.62
CA ALA A 252 7.23 11.77 15.12
C ALA A 252 7.87 13.10 14.64
N GLY A 253 7.12 14.20 14.61
CA GLY A 253 7.57 15.46 14.01
C GLY A 253 7.77 15.39 12.48
N VAL A 254 7.10 14.46 11.82
CA VAL A 254 7.22 14.21 10.38
C VAL A 254 5.98 14.71 9.66
N THR A 255 6.18 15.44 8.57
CA THR A 255 5.11 15.84 7.66
C THR A 255 5.10 14.92 6.45
N LEU A 256 3.98 14.26 6.21
CA LEU A 256 3.73 13.42 5.06
C LEU A 256 2.72 14.10 4.13
N ARG A 257 2.94 14.02 2.81
CA ARG A 257 2.01 14.55 1.83
C ARG A 257 1.29 13.43 1.10
N PRO A 258 -0.06 13.36 1.16
CA PRO A 258 -0.82 12.38 0.41
C PRO A 258 -0.50 12.42 -1.10
N VAL A 259 -0.25 11.24 -1.65
CA VAL A 259 0.21 11.05 -3.03
C VAL A 259 -0.96 10.93 -4.01
N MET A 260 -2.08 10.34 -3.57
CA MET A 260 -3.26 10.13 -4.41
C MET A 260 -4.30 11.22 -4.21
N ARG A 261 -4.80 11.78 -5.33
CA ARG A 261 -6.04 12.55 -5.40
C ARG A 261 -7.02 11.81 -6.31
N LEU A 262 -8.15 11.40 -5.78
CA LEU A 262 -9.23 10.82 -6.56
C LEU A 262 -10.18 11.92 -7.02
N ARG A 263 -10.20 12.17 -8.34
CA ARG A 263 -10.98 13.22 -8.98
C ARG A 263 -12.05 12.61 -9.89
N ALA A 264 -13.19 13.28 -9.99
CA ALA A 264 -14.21 13.01 -10.99
C ALA A 264 -14.90 14.31 -11.43
N GLN A 265 -15.62 14.28 -12.55
CA GLN A 265 -16.51 15.35 -12.98
C GLN A 265 -17.96 15.01 -12.68
N LEU A 266 -18.77 16.01 -12.37
CA LEU A 266 -20.21 15.86 -12.33
C LEU A 266 -20.73 15.50 -13.73
N VAL A 267 -21.42 14.39 -13.87
CA VAL A 267 -22.00 13.96 -15.16
C VAL A 267 -23.46 14.37 -15.31
N ASN A 268 -24.10 14.74 -14.22
CA ASN A 268 -25.47 15.30 -14.22
C ASN A 268 -25.65 16.24 -13.03
N VAL A 269 -26.36 17.34 -13.25
CA VAL A 269 -26.75 18.30 -12.21
C VAL A 269 -28.25 18.60 -12.37
N LYS A 270 -28.96 18.53 -11.27
CA LYS A 270 -30.42 18.84 -11.28
C LYS A 270 -30.91 19.41 -9.97
N ARG A 271 -31.97 20.23 -10.03
CA ARG A 271 -32.71 20.63 -8.85
C ARG A 271 -33.70 19.53 -8.48
N ILE A 272 -33.90 19.31 -7.20
CA ILE A 272 -34.92 18.44 -6.62
C ILE A 272 -35.74 19.20 -5.63
N SER A 273 -37.00 18.84 -5.51
CA SER A 273 -37.97 19.47 -4.59
C SER A 273 -37.78 18.95 -3.17
N GLU A 274 -38.29 19.67 -2.18
CA GLU A 274 -38.49 19.18 -0.82
C GLU A 274 -39.23 17.84 -0.84
N GLY A 275 -38.83 16.91 0.02
CA GLY A 275 -39.39 15.57 0.11
C GLY A 275 -38.89 14.59 -0.94
N ALA A 276 -38.10 15.02 -1.95
CA ALA A 276 -37.56 14.13 -2.95
C ALA A 276 -36.54 13.16 -2.35
N GLY A 277 -36.75 11.85 -2.57
CA GLY A 277 -35.83 10.80 -2.13
C GLY A 277 -34.64 10.66 -3.06
N VAL A 278 -33.45 10.34 -2.50
CA VAL A 278 -32.22 10.15 -3.25
C VAL A 278 -31.72 8.72 -3.13
N SER A 279 -31.39 8.11 -4.30
CA SER A 279 -30.81 6.79 -4.45
C SER A 279 -31.66 5.64 -3.88
N TYR A 280 -31.11 4.42 -3.83
CA TYR A 280 -31.82 3.23 -3.40
C TYR A 280 -32.33 3.32 -1.96
N GLY A 281 -33.61 2.98 -1.78
CA GLY A 281 -34.25 2.90 -0.47
C GLY A 281 -34.50 4.27 0.17
N TRP A 282 -34.31 5.36 -0.56
CA TRP A 282 -34.55 6.74 -0.12
C TRP A 282 -34.07 7.01 1.31
N THR A 283 -32.85 6.54 1.62
CA THR A 283 -32.25 6.70 2.95
C THR A 283 -31.91 8.14 3.32
N TRP A 284 -32.09 9.03 2.38
CA TRP A 284 -32.10 10.48 2.55
C TRP A 284 -33.17 11.11 1.66
N THR A 285 -33.88 12.12 2.18
CA THR A 285 -34.82 12.93 1.48
C THR A 285 -34.47 14.40 1.63
N ALA A 286 -34.69 15.20 0.58
CA ALA A 286 -34.39 16.62 0.59
C ALA A 286 -35.28 17.35 1.59
N GLN A 287 -34.70 18.09 2.53
CA GLN A 287 -35.42 18.84 3.56
C GLN A 287 -35.95 20.20 3.05
N ALA A 288 -35.43 20.66 1.91
CA ALA A 288 -35.83 21.85 1.18
C ALA A 288 -35.46 21.67 -0.30
N PRO A 289 -35.93 22.48 -1.23
CA PRO A 289 -35.47 22.45 -2.61
C PRO A 289 -33.99 22.68 -2.68
N THR A 290 -33.26 21.74 -3.32
CA THR A 290 -31.80 21.78 -3.38
C THR A 290 -31.27 21.33 -4.76
N THR A 291 -30.00 21.58 -5.03
CA THR A 291 -29.31 21.08 -6.23
C THR A 291 -28.45 19.85 -5.86
N VAL A 292 -28.53 18.82 -6.68
CA VAL A 292 -27.74 17.60 -6.53
C VAL A 292 -26.90 17.37 -7.78
N GLY A 293 -25.69 16.84 -7.57
CA GLY A 293 -24.76 16.43 -8.61
C GLY A 293 -24.55 14.92 -8.61
N LEU A 294 -24.38 14.33 -9.77
CA LEU A 294 -24.07 12.91 -9.95
C LEU A 294 -22.59 12.73 -10.24
N VAL A 295 -21.91 11.97 -9.40
CA VAL A 295 -20.49 11.60 -9.54
C VAL A 295 -20.40 10.18 -10.10
N PRO A 296 -19.69 9.94 -11.23
CA PRO A 296 -19.62 8.65 -11.94
C PRO A 296 -18.58 7.70 -11.33
N LEU A 297 -18.61 7.53 -10.03
CA LEU A 297 -17.80 6.59 -9.25
C LEU A 297 -18.68 5.88 -8.25
N GLY A 298 -18.49 4.60 -8.06
CA GLY A 298 -19.25 3.82 -7.12
C GLY A 298 -18.45 2.71 -6.45
N TYR A 299 -19.16 1.76 -5.82
CA TYR A 299 -18.44 0.68 -5.13
C TYR A 299 -17.74 -0.30 -6.09
N GLY A 300 -18.13 -0.34 -7.37
CA GLY A 300 -17.40 -1.06 -8.43
C GLY A 300 -16.05 -0.44 -8.77
N ASP A 301 -15.80 0.81 -8.35
CA ASP A 301 -14.56 1.55 -8.55
C ASP A 301 -13.71 1.62 -7.28
N GLY A 302 -14.24 1.12 -6.15
CA GLY A 302 -13.56 1.13 -4.87
C GLY A 302 -14.13 2.11 -3.85
N ILE A 303 -15.21 2.85 -4.17
CA ILE A 303 -15.85 3.76 -3.21
C ILE A 303 -16.62 2.93 -2.15
N PRO A 304 -16.31 3.05 -0.84
CA PRO A 304 -16.99 2.29 0.19
C PRO A 304 -18.51 2.58 0.19
N ARG A 305 -19.34 1.53 0.08
CA ARG A 305 -20.81 1.71 0.14
C ARG A 305 -21.25 2.31 1.48
N HIS A 306 -20.46 2.11 2.53
CA HIS A 306 -20.70 2.63 3.87
C HIS A 306 -20.58 4.16 3.97
N ALA A 307 -19.93 4.81 2.99
CA ALA A 307 -19.78 6.27 2.93
C ALA A 307 -21.09 7.02 2.63
N GLY A 308 -22.15 6.32 2.16
CA GLY A 308 -23.44 6.93 1.87
C GLY A 308 -24.04 7.63 3.09
N ASN A 309 -24.48 8.89 2.93
CA ASN A 309 -24.95 9.81 3.98
C ASN A 309 -23.94 10.17 5.08
N ARG A 310 -22.66 9.76 4.95
CA ARG A 310 -21.63 9.98 5.97
C ARG A 310 -20.46 10.82 5.46
N ALA A 311 -19.96 10.48 4.28
CA ALA A 311 -18.77 11.11 3.74
C ALA A 311 -19.08 12.42 3.01
N LEU A 312 -18.04 13.23 2.92
CA LEU A 312 -18.01 14.48 2.17
C LEU A 312 -17.06 14.35 1.00
N VAL A 313 -17.22 15.22 -0.01
CA VAL A 313 -16.29 15.40 -1.12
C VAL A 313 -15.98 16.89 -1.28
N GLY A 314 -14.86 17.22 -1.92
CA GLY A 314 -14.53 18.59 -2.29
C GLY A 314 -15.22 19.00 -3.58
N TRP A 315 -15.86 20.15 -3.59
CA TRP A 315 -16.42 20.81 -4.78
C TRP A 315 -16.30 22.33 -4.64
N SER A 316 -15.76 22.98 -5.64
CA SER A 316 -15.61 24.45 -5.68
C SER A 316 -15.02 25.03 -4.37
N GLY A 317 -13.92 24.43 -3.84
CA GLY A 317 -13.24 24.88 -2.63
C GLY A 317 -13.99 24.67 -1.31
N THR A 318 -15.11 23.93 -1.33
CA THR A 318 -15.89 23.58 -0.14
C THR A 318 -16.17 22.09 -0.09
N ARG A 319 -16.57 21.58 1.09
CA ARG A 319 -16.99 20.19 1.25
C ARG A 319 -18.50 20.10 1.09
N VAL A 320 -18.95 19.14 0.30
CA VAL A 320 -20.38 18.83 0.06
C VAL A 320 -20.67 17.38 0.44
N PRO A 321 -21.85 17.09 1.02
CA PRO A 321 -22.16 15.76 1.52
C PRO A 321 -22.63 14.80 0.42
N ILE A 322 -22.24 13.53 0.56
CA ILE A 322 -22.85 12.42 -0.18
C ILE A 322 -24.25 12.17 0.39
N ARG A 323 -25.25 12.04 -0.50
CA ARG A 323 -26.62 11.80 -0.12
C ARG A 323 -27.18 10.52 -0.72
N GLY A 324 -27.86 9.76 0.12
CA GLY A 324 -28.39 8.45 -0.23
C GLY A 324 -27.31 7.37 -0.26
N ARG A 325 -27.69 6.18 -0.72
CA ARG A 325 -26.78 5.03 -0.84
C ARG A 325 -25.87 5.19 -2.06
N ILE A 326 -24.59 4.84 -1.91
CA ILE A 326 -23.65 4.71 -3.03
C ILE A 326 -24.09 3.50 -3.87
N CYS A 327 -24.14 3.69 -5.19
CA CYS A 327 -24.45 2.66 -6.18
C CYS A 327 -23.16 1.97 -6.70
N MET A 328 -23.31 1.02 -7.61
CA MET A 328 -22.16 0.32 -8.19
C MET A 328 -21.21 1.27 -8.94
N ASP A 329 -21.78 2.18 -9.73
CA ASP A 329 -21.02 3.01 -10.68
C ASP A 329 -21.15 4.51 -10.41
N GLN A 330 -21.89 4.93 -9.36
CA GLN A 330 -22.20 6.34 -9.14
C GLN A 330 -22.69 6.62 -7.72
N PHE A 331 -22.53 7.88 -7.30
CA PHE A 331 -23.15 8.41 -6.10
C PHE A 331 -23.63 9.86 -6.29
N VAL A 332 -24.48 10.32 -5.41
CA VAL A 332 -25.07 11.67 -5.46
C VAL A 332 -24.49 12.55 -4.36
N VAL A 333 -24.17 13.79 -4.70
CA VAL A 333 -23.75 14.84 -3.75
C VAL A 333 -24.79 15.95 -3.70
N GLU A 334 -25.01 16.53 -2.53
CA GLU A 334 -25.86 17.71 -2.37
C GLU A 334 -25.01 18.98 -2.48
N LEU A 335 -25.26 19.75 -3.52
CA LEU A 335 -24.51 20.98 -3.83
C LEU A 335 -25.09 22.22 -3.13
N GLY A 336 -26.35 22.11 -2.63
CA GLY A 336 -27.02 23.18 -1.94
C GLY A 336 -27.90 24.06 -2.84
N ALA A 337 -28.74 24.89 -2.21
CA ALA A 337 -29.57 25.86 -2.92
C ALA A 337 -28.77 27.10 -3.31
N GLY A 338 -29.06 27.64 -4.50
CA GLY A 338 -28.48 28.93 -4.94
C GLY A 338 -27.05 28.88 -5.46
N ARG A 339 -26.38 27.73 -5.48
CA ARG A 339 -25.08 27.54 -6.10
C ARG A 339 -25.27 27.15 -7.58
N VAL A 340 -24.48 27.75 -8.44
CA VAL A 340 -24.41 27.38 -9.86
C VAL A 340 -23.45 26.22 -10.00
N ALA A 341 -23.94 25.10 -10.48
CA ALA A 341 -23.19 23.90 -10.76
C ALA A 341 -23.59 23.36 -12.14
N GLU A 342 -22.60 22.86 -12.87
CA GLU A 342 -22.82 22.36 -14.23
C GLU A 342 -22.21 20.95 -14.39
N PRO A 343 -22.73 20.12 -15.31
CA PRO A 343 -22.01 18.93 -15.74
C PRO A 343 -20.61 19.31 -16.25
N GLY A 344 -19.58 18.57 -15.82
CA GLY A 344 -18.18 18.90 -16.10
C GLY A 344 -17.43 19.56 -14.93
N ASP A 345 -18.15 20.05 -13.90
CA ASP A 345 -17.49 20.58 -12.70
C ASP A 345 -16.70 19.48 -11.99
N ASP A 346 -15.49 19.83 -11.53
CA ASP A 346 -14.61 18.91 -10.81
C ASP A 346 -15.08 18.65 -9.38
N VAL A 347 -15.08 17.39 -9.01
CA VAL A 347 -15.29 16.89 -7.65
C VAL A 347 -14.04 16.13 -7.22
N ILE A 348 -13.50 16.46 -6.05
CA ILE A 348 -12.38 15.72 -5.45
C ILE A 348 -12.96 14.83 -4.35
N VAL A 349 -12.91 13.53 -4.58
CA VAL A 349 -13.45 12.55 -3.63
C VAL A 349 -12.62 12.53 -2.37
N PHE A 350 -11.29 12.41 -2.52
CA PHE A 350 -10.29 12.64 -1.48
C PHE A 350 -8.96 13.06 -2.11
N GLY A 351 -8.10 13.69 -1.31
CA GLY A 351 -6.82 14.17 -1.79
C GLY A 351 -5.90 14.68 -0.68
N PRO A 352 -4.91 15.51 -1.00
CA PRO A 352 -3.99 16.07 0.00
C PRO A 352 -4.62 17.14 0.91
N GLY A 353 -5.83 17.64 0.62
CA GLY A 353 -6.50 18.68 1.39
C GLY A 353 -6.22 20.11 0.92
N ASP A 354 -5.40 20.30 -0.12
CA ASP A 354 -4.93 21.61 -0.59
C ASP A 354 -6.05 22.54 -1.07
N GLN A 355 -7.16 21.98 -1.53
CA GLN A 355 -8.33 22.72 -2.02
C GLN A 355 -9.53 22.57 -1.08
N GLY A 356 -9.31 22.18 0.17
CA GLY A 356 -10.35 21.94 1.17
C GLY A 356 -11.04 20.58 1.05
N GLU A 357 -10.64 19.73 0.10
CA GLU A 357 -11.15 18.37 -0.04
C GLU A 357 -10.80 17.50 1.18
N PRO A 358 -11.57 16.43 1.45
CA PRO A 358 -11.21 15.48 2.50
C PRO A 358 -10.00 14.63 2.13
N THR A 359 -9.30 14.13 3.16
CA THR A 359 -8.21 13.18 3.02
C THR A 359 -8.71 11.72 3.03
N ALA A 360 -7.86 10.77 2.59
CA ALA A 360 -8.15 9.34 2.71
C ALA A 360 -8.31 8.90 4.18
N GLY A 361 -7.63 9.55 5.13
CA GLY A 361 -7.79 9.31 6.55
C GLY A 361 -9.17 9.73 7.08
N GLU A 362 -9.70 10.88 6.65
CA GLU A 362 -11.06 11.31 6.99
C GLU A 362 -12.10 10.37 6.38
N TRP A 363 -11.92 9.93 5.13
CA TRP A 363 -12.76 8.92 4.51
C TRP A 363 -12.76 7.61 5.30
N ALA A 364 -11.60 7.18 5.77
CA ALA A 364 -11.47 6.00 6.61
C ALA A 364 -12.28 6.12 7.91
N ALA A 365 -12.20 7.27 8.59
CA ALA A 365 -12.97 7.53 9.79
C ALA A 365 -14.49 7.49 9.54
N TRP A 366 -15.00 8.05 8.44
CA TRP A 366 -16.41 8.00 8.07
C TRP A 366 -16.88 6.59 7.68
N CYS A 367 -15.97 5.75 7.22
CA CYS A 367 -16.27 4.39 6.76
C CYS A 367 -15.93 3.31 7.78
N ASP A 368 -15.49 3.67 8.98
CA ASP A 368 -15.09 2.74 10.04
C ASP A 368 -14.01 1.76 9.58
N THR A 369 -12.94 2.32 8.99
CA THR A 369 -11.80 1.59 8.43
C THR A 369 -10.51 2.40 8.54
N ILE A 370 -9.48 2.01 7.80
CA ILE A 370 -8.15 2.66 7.79
C ILE A 370 -7.79 3.25 6.43
N GLY A 371 -6.94 4.27 6.41
CA GLY A 371 -6.52 4.95 5.17
C GLY A 371 -5.88 4.00 4.14
N TYR A 372 -5.25 2.92 4.59
CA TYR A 372 -4.74 1.84 3.73
C TYR A 372 -5.82 1.27 2.83
N GLU A 373 -6.99 0.94 3.40
CA GLU A 373 -8.10 0.33 2.66
C GLU A 373 -8.70 1.31 1.66
N ILE A 374 -8.82 2.59 2.02
CA ILE A 374 -9.39 3.61 1.14
C ILE A 374 -8.60 3.71 -0.17
N VAL A 375 -7.29 3.79 -0.12
CA VAL A 375 -6.48 3.94 -1.35
C VAL A 375 -6.27 2.64 -2.11
N THR A 376 -6.07 1.51 -1.41
CA THR A 376 -5.86 0.21 -2.07
C THR A 376 -7.09 -0.33 -2.78
N ARG A 377 -8.28 0.10 -2.38
CA ARG A 377 -9.56 -0.32 -3.00
C ARG A 377 -9.81 0.28 -4.37
N ILE A 378 -9.16 1.39 -4.72
CA ILE A 378 -9.38 2.03 -6.02
C ILE A 378 -9.03 1.06 -7.13
N GLY A 379 -10.07 0.59 -7.82
CA GLY A 379 -10.00 -0.49 -8.80
C GLY A 379 -9.31 -0.07 -10.12
N THR A 380 -9.05 -1.05 -10.96
CA THR A 380 -8.39 -0.84 -12.26
C THR A 380 -9.29 -0.16 -13.30
N ARG A 381 -10.60 -0.01 -13.02
CA ARG A 381 -11.51 0.77 -13.86
C ARG A 381 -11.19 2.27 -13.80
N VAL A 382 -10.62 2.75 -12.68
CA VAL A 382 -10.19 4.13 -12.50
C VAL A 382 -8.76 4.26 -13.03
N PRO A 383 -8.52 5.02 -14.09
CA PRO A 383 -7.18 5.20 -14.63
C PRO A 383 -6.29 5.99 -13.65
N ARG A 384 -4.98 5.65 -13.61
CA ARG A 384 -3.96 6.41 -12.89
C ARG A 384 -3.34 7.41 -13.84
N ARG A 385 -3.26 8.66 -13.37
CA ARG A 385 -2.59 9.76 -14.05
C ARG A 385 -1.41 10.23 -13.21
N TYR A 386 -0.21 9.99 -13.70
CA TYR A 386 1.01 10.34 -12.96
C TYR A 386 1.38 11.80 -13.18
N LEU A 387 1.63 12.51 -12.08
CA LEU A 387 2.06 13.89 -12.07
C LEU A 387 3.54 13.95 -11.70
N HIS A 388 4.36 14.52 -12.58
CA HIS A 388 5.75 14.84 -12.30
C HIS A 388 5.85 16.33 -12.03
N THR A 389 5.88 16.73 -10.77
CA THR A 389 6.01 18.13 -10.44
C THR A 389 7.41 18.63 -10.76
N SER A 390 7.50 19.38 -11.78
CA SER A 390 8.23 20.59 -12.12
C SER A 390 8.00 21.00 -13.55
N ARG A 391 7.56 20.19 -14.47
CA ARG A 391 7.22 20.53 -15.87
C ARG A 391 6.49 19.37 -16.56
N GLY A 392 5.19 19.50 -16.72
CA GLY A 392 4.47 18.76 -17.78
C GLY A 392 3.87 17.43 -17.34
N ILE A 393 2.63 17.29 -17.77
CA ILE A 393 1.88 16.03 -17.85
C ILE A 393 2.55 15.19 -18.95
N ILE A 394 2.83 13.93 -18.71
CA ILE A 394 3.11 12.94 -19.74
C ILE A 394 1.83 12.18 -20.04
#